data_f1a704cdeee1608097c63135e76176e5
#
_entry.id   f1a704cdeee1608097c63135e76176e5
#
_cell.length_a   1.000
_cell.length_b   1.000
_cell.length_c   1.000
_cell.angle_alpha   90.00
_cell.angle_beta   90.00
_cell.angle_gamma   90.00
#
_symmetry.space_group_name_H-M   'P 1'
#
loop_
_entity.id
_entity.type
_entity.pdbx_description
1 polymer ?
#
loop_
_entity_poly.entity_id
_entity_poly.type
_entity_poly.pdbx_seq_one_letter_code
_entity_poly.pdbx_strand_id
1 'polypeptide(L)'
;SLSLFIFGKIVESIIGSWRMLIIYIISGLYGNFVSLSFNTTTISVGASGAIFGLIGSIFVIMYLSKNFNKKMIGQLLIALVVLIGFSLFMSNINIMAHLGGFISGVLITLIGYYFKTQRSLFWSFLIVFLLIFIILQIRIFTISEDNIYDKLIRDEMIKGNYSEAKNVVKQTLNNNYADDETYYLSGLITATKSSQAEAVSEWERGLRSEERRVGK
;
A
#
# COMPACT_ATOMS: atom_id res chain seq x y z
N SER A 1 -17.86 -6.81 -8.35
CA SER A 1 -17.78 -7.74 -7.20
C SER A 1 -19.04 -7.59 -6.33
N LEU A 2 -19.47 -8.66 -5.69
CA LEU A 2 -20.66 -8.68 -4.80
C LEU A 2 -20.54 -7.61 -3.69
N SER A 3 -19.35 -7.43 -3.14
CA SER A 3 -19.08 -6.44 -2.09
C SER A 3 -19.36 -5.01 -2.56
N LEU A 4 -18.95 -4.65 -3.77
CA LEU A 4 -19.23 -3.33 -4.33
C LEU A 4 -20.76 -3.13 -4.51
N PHE A 5 -21.46 -4.16 -4.96
CA PHE A 5 -22.91 -4.08 -5.10
C PHE A 5 -23.60 -3.84 -3.75
N ILE A 6 -23.19 -4.56 -2.70
CA ILE A 6 -23.81 -4.42 -1.36
C ILE A 6 -23.47 -3.06 -0.73
N PHE A 7 -22.17 -2.78 -0.55
CA PHE A 7 -21.74 -1.56 0.16
C PHE A 7 -21.94 -0.29 -0.68
N GLY A 8 -21.68 -0.37 -1.99
CA GLY A 8 -21.92 0.73 -2.92
C GLY A 8 -23.38 1.13 -2.96
N LYS A 9 -24.30 0.18 -3.05
CA LYS A 9 -25.73 0.47 -3.07
C LYS A 9 -26.22 1.11 -1.77
N ILE A 10 -25.69 0.70 -0.61
CA ILE A 10 -26.02 1.34 0.69
C ILE A 10 -25.57 2.80 0.68
N VAL A 11 -24.31 3.08 0.33
CA VAL A 11 -23.77 4.45 0.28
C VAL A 11 -24.52 5.27 -0.76
N GLU A 12 -24.69 4.74 -1.97
CA GLU A 12 -25.39 5.40 -3.07
C GLU A 12 -26.82 5.83 -2.71
N SER A 13 -27.57 4.96 -2.04
CA SER A 13 -28.96 5.24 -1.64
C SER A 13 -29.09 6.42 -0.66
N ILE A 14 -28.01 6.74 0.08
CA ILE A 14 -28.02 7.78 1.11
C ILE A 14 -27.42 9.10 0.60
N ILE A 15 -26.27 9.01 -0.09
CA ILE A 15 -25.53 10.21 -0.50
C ILE A 15 -25.53 10.45 -2.02
N GLY A 16 -26.07 9.54 -2.80
CA GLY A 16 -26.17 9.63 -4.26
C GLY A 16 -24.95 9.04 -5.00
N SER A 17 -25.14 8.70 -6.28
CA SER A 17 -24.17 7.96 -7.10
C SER A 17 -22.81 8.67 -7.25
N TRP A 18 -22.82 9.99 -7.52
CA TRP A 18 -21.58 10.73 -7.74
C TRP A 18 -20.70 10.81 -6.49
N ARG A 19 -21.30 11.02 -5.33
CA ARG A 19 -20.53 11.07 -4.07
C ARG A 19 -19.99 9.70 -3.70
N MET A 20 -20.79 8.65 -3.89
CA MET A 20 -20.35 7.27 -3.73
C MET A 20 -19.16 6.96 -4.64
N LEU A 21 -19.24 7.35 -5.93
CA LEU A 21 -18.17 7.12 -6.89
C LEU A 21 -16.87 7.84 -6.52
N ILE A 22 -16.97 9.10 -6.06
CA ILE A 22 -15.83 9.87 -5.58
C ILE A 22 -15.15 9.17 -4.39
N ILE A 23 -15.94 8.75 -3.38
CA ILE A 23 -15.43 8.03 -2.22
C ILE A 23 -14.73 6.75 -2.66
N TYR A 24 -15.36 5.97 -3.54
CA TYR A 24 -14.82 4.72 -4.06
C TYR A 24 -13.46 4.92 -4.75
N ILE A 25 -13.37 5.83 -5.71
CA ILE A 25 -12.15 6.08 -6.49
C ILE A 25 -11.04 6.62 -5.59
N ILE A 26 -11.32 7.66 -4.80
CA ILE A 26 -10.29 8.30 -3.97
C ILE A 26 -9.81 7.34 -2.88
N SER A 27 -10.71 6.57 -2.27
CA SER A 27 -10.33 5.59 -1.25
C SER A 27 -9.48 4.46 -1.83
N GLY A 28 -9.75 4.03 -3.06
CA GLY A 28 -8.93 3.05 -3.76
C GLY A 28 -7.52 3.57 -4.04
N LEU A 29 -7.42 4.78 -4.57
CA LEU A 29 -6.13 5.44 -4.82
C LEU A 29 -5.35 5.63 -3.52
N TYR A 30 -6.00 6.15 -2.49
CA TYR A 30 -5.37 6.41 -1.19
C TYR A 30 -4.89 5.13 -0.51
N GLY A 31 -5.70 4.06 -0.58
CA GLY A 31 -5.32 2.74 -0.10
C GLY A 31 -4.05 2.23 -0.78
N ASN A 32 -3.94 2.42 -2.11
CA ASN A 32 -2.74 2.05 -2.86
C ASN A 32 -1.52 2.89 -2.45
N PHE A 33 -1.67 4.19 -2.22
CA PHE A 33 -0.57 5.03 -1.73
C PHE A 33 -0.09 4.60 -0.34
N VAL A 34 -1.01 4.27 0.57
CA VAL A 34 -0.66 3.72 1.88
C VAL A 34 0.07 2.39 1.71
N SER A 35 -0.44 1.50 0.87
CA SER A 35 0.22 0.23 0.56
C SER A 35 1.66 0.41 0.09
N LEU A 36 1.88 1.25 -0.92
CA LEU A 36 3.20 1.54 -1.48
C LEU A 36 4.15 2.15 -0.45
N SER A 37 3.64 2.98 0.47
CA SER A 37 4.44 3.60 1.53
C SER A 37 4.97 2.62 2.57
N PHE A 38 4.34 1.44 2.71
CA PHE A 38 4.73 0.43 3.68
C PHE A 38 5.32 -0.83 3.06
N ASN A 39 4.98 -1.11 1.79
CA ASN A 39 5.38 -2.35 1.11
C ASN A 39 5.58 -2.09 -0.39
N THR A 40 6.82 -1.79 -0.78
CA THR A 40 7.18 -1.50 -2.17
C THR A 40 7.29 -2.75 -3.04
N THR A 41 7.49 -3.92 -2.43
CA THR A 41 7.70 -5.20 -3.12
C THR A 41 6.41 -5.95 -3.45
N THR A 42 5.28 -5.58 -2.84
CA THR A 42 4.01 -6.23 -3.12
C THR A 42 3.16 -5.40 -4.07
N ILE A 43 2.86 -5.94 -5.23
CA ILE A 43 1.89 -5.35 -6.16
C ILE A 43 0.50 -5.56 -5.55
N SER A 44 -0.08 -4.49 -5.02
CA SER A 44 -1.46 -4.51 -4.53
C SER A 44 -2.42 -4.33 -5.69
N VAL A 45 -3.01 -5.43 -6.16
CA VAL A 45 -4.01 -5.42 -7.23
C VAL A 45 -5.38 -5.72 -6.64
N GLY A 46 -6.27 -4.74 -6.65
CA GLY A 46 -7.65 -4.98 -6.26
C GLY A 46 -8.44 -3.75 -5.84
N ALA A 47 -9.73 -3.81 -6.07
CA ALA A 47 -10.71 -2.80 -5.66
C ALA A 47 -11.03 -2.86 -4.14
N SER A 48 -10.34 -3.71 -3.37
CA SER A 48 -10.67 -3.93 -1.96
C SER A 48 -10.45 -2.69 -1.10
N GLY A 49 -9.39 -1.91 -1.33
CA GLY A 49 -9.17 -0.64 -0.63
C GLY A 49 -10.33 0.33 -0.83
N ALA A 50 -10.86 0.43 -2.06
CA ALA A 50 -12.04 1.24 -2.36
C ALA A 50 -13.30 0.75 -1.63
N ILE A 51 -13.48 -0.57 -1.52
CA ILE A 51 -14.60 -1.17 -0.77
C ILE A 51 -14.48 -0.86 0.73
N PHE A 52 -13.28 -0.95 1.30
CA PHE A 52 -13.05 -0.53 2.69
C PHE A 52 -13.34 0.95 2.88
N GLY A 53 -13.09 1.80 1.88
CA GLY A 53 -13.50 3.21 1.88
C GLY A 53 -15.02 3.40 1.95
N LEU A 54 -15.79 2.61 1.20
CA LEU A 54 -17.25 2.63 1.31
C LEU A 54 -17.72 2.18 2.69
N ILE A 55 -17.09 1.16 3.29
CA ILE A 55 -17.39 0.73 4.66
C ILE A 55 -17.12 1.86 5.65
N GLY A 56 -15.95 2.52 5.56
CA GLY A 56 -15.62 3.69 6.38
C GLY A 56 -16.66 4.81 6.24
N SER A 57 -17.10 5.07 5.00
CA SER A 57 -18.18 6.03 4.71
C SER A 57 -19.49 5.65 5.41
N ILE A 58 -19.89 4.39 5.40
CA ILE A 58 -21.11 3.91 6.05
C ILE A 58 -21.05 4.17 7.56
N PHE A 59 -19.92 3.90 8.22
CA PHE A 59 -19.74 4.19 9.64
C PHE A 59 -19.96 5.67 9.97
N VAL A 60 -19.40 6.58 9.16
CA VAL A 60 -19.57 8.03 9.31
C VAL A 60 -21.02 8.43 9.10
N ILE A 61 -21.66 7.95 8.04
CA ILE A 61 -23.06 8.27 7.72
C ILE A 61 -23.97 7.83 8.87
N MET A 62 -23.74 6.63 9.41
CA MET A 62 -24.51 6.11 10.55
C MET A 62 -24.32 6.98 11.79
N TYR A 63 -23.07 7.36 12.10
CA TYR A 63 -22.75 8.22 13.21
C TYR A 63 -23.44 9.60 13.10
N LEU A 64 -23.37 10.24 11.95
CA LEU A 64 -23.91 11.57 11.70
C LEU A 64 -25.46 11.58 11.61
N SER A 65 -26.07 10.53 11.10
CA SER A 65 -27.54 10.42 11.00
C SER A 65 -28.21 10.15 12.33
N LYS A 66 -27.44 9.83 13.39
CA LYS A 66 -27.95 9.39 14.70
C LYS A 66 -28.90 8.18 14.64
N ASN A 67 -29.04 7.56 13.49
CA ASN A 67 -29.84 6.37 13.26
C ASN A 67 -29.01 5.10 13.55
N PHE A 68 -28.72 4.87 14.83
CA PHE A 68 -28.03 3.68 15.29
C PHE A 68 -28.96 2.46 15.25
N ASN A 69 -29.08 1.84 14.10
CA ASN A 69 -29.66 0.50 14.04
C ASN A 69 -28.60 -0.51 14.50
N LYS A 70 -28.69 -0.96 15.76
CA LYS A 70 -27.74 -1.94 16.37
C LYS A 70 -27.56 -3.18 15.49
N LYS A 71 -28.62 -3.64 14.81
CA LYS A 71 -28.57 -4.81 13.92
C LYS A 71 -27.70 -4.51 12.70
N MET A 72 -27.83 -3.36 12.11
CA MET A 72 -27.05 -2.93 10.94
C MET A 72 -25.57 -2.75 11.30
N ILE A 73 -25.27 -2.15 12.47
CA ILE A 73 -23.90 -2.03 12.99
C ILE A 73 -23.28 -3.43 13.19
N GLY A 74 -24.01 -4.34 13.82
CA GLY A 74 -23.56 -5.71 14.02
C GLY A 74 -23.22 -6.42 12.70
N GLN A 75 -24.07 -6.27 11.69
CA GLN A 75 -23.82 -6.83 10.35
C GLN A 75 -22.58 -6.22 9.68
N LEU A 76 -22.38 -4.91 9.79
CA LEU A 76 -21.19 -4.25 9.25
C LEU A 76 -19.91 -4.67 9.98
N LEU A 77 -19.96 -4.80 11.32
CA LEU A 77 -18.82 -5.28 12.10
C LEU A 77 -18.49 -6.74 11.74
N ILE A 78 -19.48 -7.60 11.61
CA ILE A 78 -19.28 -8.98 11.17
C ILE A 78 -18.66 -9.00 9.77
N ALA A 79 -19.18 -8.22 8.82
CA ALA A 79 -18.62 -8.14 7.47
C ALA A 79 -17.17 -7.63 7.49
N LEU A 80 -16.86 -6.63 8.32
CA LEU A 80 -15.51 -6.10 8.49
C LEU A 80 -14.57 -7.17 9.07
N VAL A 81 -14.98 -7.88 10.12
CA VAL A 81 -14.20 -8.96 10.74
C VAL A 81 -13.95 -10.10 9.75
N VAL A 82 -14.96 -10.50 8.98
CA VAL A 82 -14.83 -11.53 7.92
C VAL A 82 -13.85 -11.07 6.83
N LEU A 83 -13.95 -9.84 6.37
CA LEU A 83 -13.05 -9.29 5.35
C LEU A 83 -11.60 -9.19 5.85
N ILE A 84 -11.39 -8.74 7.09
CA ILE A 84 -10.07 -8.68 7.72
C ILE A 84 -9.54 -10.09 7.94
N GLY A 85 -10.36 -10.99 8.50
CA GLY A 85 -9.99 -12.38 8.70
C GLY A 85 -9.58 -13.07 7.40
N PHE A 86 -10.35 -12.89 6.34
CA PHE A 86 -10.01 -13.42 5.01
C PHE A 86 -8.69 -12.83 4.49
N SER A 87 -8.44 -11.55 4.77
CA SER A 87 -7.18 -10.87 4.41
C SER A 87 -5.97 -11.45 5.14
N LEU A 88 -6.12 -11.90 6.38
CA LEU A 88 -5.04 -12.50 7.16
C LEU A 88 -4.71 -13.93 6.72
N PHE A 89 -5.70 -14.66 6.21
CA PHE A 89 -5.50 -16.03 5.72
C PHE A 89 -4.90 -16.11 4.32
N MET A 90 -5.07 -15.08 3.51
CA MET A 90 -4.48 -15.00 2.17
C MET A 90 -3.16 -14.23 2.21
N SER A 91 -2.04 -14.92 1.97
CA SER A 91 -0.67 -14.40 1.99
C SER A 91 -0.39 -13.21 1.05
N ASN A 92 -1.30 -12.91 0.12
CA ASN A 92 -1.13 -11.85 -0.89
C ASN A 92 -2.06 -10.64 -0.71
N ILE A 93 -2.77 -10.53 0.44
CA ILE A 93 -3.68 -9.39 0.65
C ILE A 93 -2.99 -8.32 1.49
N ASN A 94 -2.94 -7.11 0.95
CA ASN A 94 -2.28 -5.98 1.57
C ASN A 94 -3.20 -5.26 2.57
N ILE A 95 -3.01 -5.53 3.86
CA ILE A 95 -3.78 -4.93 4.97
C ILE A 95 -3.62 -3.40 4.98
N MET A 96 -2.46 -2.86 4.59
CA MET A 96 -2.22 -1.42 4.56
C MET A 96 -3.10 -0.73 3.53
N ALA A 97 -3.37 -1.37 2.38
CA ALA A 97 -4.33 -0.86 1.40
C ALA A 97 -5.76 -0.77 1.97
N HIS A 98 -6.16 -1.74 2.76
CA HIS A 98 -7.49 -1.76 3.41
C HIS A 98 -7.61 -0.67 4.46
N LEU A 99 -6.61 -0.51 5.34
CA LEU A 99 -6.58 0.55 6.35
C LEU A 99 -6.57 1.94 5.70
N GLY A 100 -5.72 2.15 4.71
CA GLY A 100 -5.67 3.41 3.96
C GLY A 100 -7.00 3.74 3.29
N GLY A 101 -7.61 2.75 2.64
CA GLY A 101 -8.93 2.89 2.03
C GLY A 101 -10.00 3.26 3.05
N PHE A 102 -10.07 2.54 4.18
CA PHE A 102 -11.03 2.81 5.26
C PHE A 102 -10.90 4.24 5.82
N ILE A 103 -9.67 4.63 6.20
CA ILE A 103 -9.39 5.96 6.77
C ILE A 103 -9.75 7.06 5.77
N SER A 104 -9.37 6.91 4.51
CA SER A 104 -9.71 7.91 3.48
C SER A 104 -11.21 8.02 3.26
N GLY A 105 -11.95 6.91 3.24
CA GLY A 105 -13.41 6.91 3.14
C GLY A 105 -14.09 7.65 4.29
N VAL A 106 -13.59 7.45 5.54
CA VAL A 106 -14.02 8.21 6.70
C VAL A 106 -13.78 9.71 6.51
N LEU A 107 -12.55 10.12 6.16
CA LEU A 107 -12.17 11.53 6.01
C LEU A 107 -12.95 12.22 4.88
N ILE A 108 -13.06 11.60 3.71
CA ILE A 108 -13.78 12.18 2.57
C ILE A 108 -15.27 12.38 2.90
N THR A 109 -15.86 11.42 3.62
CA THR A 109 -17.28 11.52 4.01
C THR A 109 -17.48 12.66 5.02
N LEU A 110 -16.58 12.84 6.00
CA LEU A 110 -16.60 13.96 6.93
C LEU A 110 -16.38 15.29 6.22
N ILE A 111 -15.42 15.38 5.30
CA ILE A 111 -15.19 16.56 4.47
C ILE A 111 -16.47 16.94 3.72
N GLY A 112 -17.09 15.96 3.04
CA GLY A 112 -18.33 16.17 2.29
C GLY A 112 -19.51 16.64 3.15
N TYR A 113 -19.64 16.09 4.37
CA TYR A 113 -20.67 16.48 5.32
C TYR A 113 -20.45 17.90 5.85
N TYR A 114 -19.25 18.21 6.33
CA TYR A 114 -18.95 19.51 6.96
C TYR A 114 -18.76 20.64 5.95
N PHE A 115 -18.63 20.35 4.67
CA PHE A 115 -18.58 21.38 3.63
C PHE A 115 -19.74 22.40 3.70
N LYS A 116 -20.96 21.91 3.98
CA LYS A 116 -22.16 22.74 4.06
C LYS A 116 -22.58 23.08 5.49
N THR A 117 -22.17 22.28 6.47
CA THR A 117 -22.68 22.40 7.84
C THR A 117 -21.77 23.20 8.77
N GLN A 118 -20.46 23.00 8.66
CA GLN A 118 -19.49 23.64 9.58
C GLN A 118 -18.15 23.87 8.90
N ARG A 119 -17.95 25.06 8.41
CA ARG A 119 -16.78 25.43 7.58
C ARG A 119 -15.42 25.21 8.24
N SER A 120 -15.32 25.40 9.56
CA SER A 120 -14.05 25.19 10.28
C SER A 120 -13.68 23.70 10.32
N LEU A 121 -14.63 22.81 10.60
CA LEU A 121 -14.39 21.37 10.58
C LEU A 121 -14.09 20.85 9.17
N PHE A 122 -14.75 21.40 8.14
CA PHE A 122 -14.40 21.10 6.76
C PHE A 122 -12.92 21.35 6.47
N TRP A 123 -12.41 22.55 6.80
CA TRP A 123 -11.01 22.87 6.59
C TRP A 123 -10.07 21.99 7.42
N SER A 124 -10.44 21.69 8.66
CA SER A 124 -9.65 20.81 9.53
C SER A 124 -9.49 19.41 8.92
N PHE A 125 -10.58 18.77 8.51
CA PHE A 125 -10.52 17.44 7.89
C PHE A 125 -9.82 17.46 6.54
N LEU A 126 -10.02 18.52 5.74
CA LEU A 126 -9.33 18.67 4.46
C LEU A 126 -7.81 18.80 4.66
N ILE A 127 -7.38 19.64 5.61
CA ILE A 127 -5.97 19.81 5.95
C ILE A 127 -5.35 18.48 6.41
N VAL A 128 -6.02 17.76 7.32
CA VAL A 128 -5.55 16.44 7.79
C VAL A 128 -5.41 15.47 6.62
N PHE A 129 -6.40 15.40 5.73
CA PHE A 129 -6.38 14.54 4.56
C PHE A 129 -5.19 14.88 3.64
N LEU A 130 -4.98 16.16 3.36
CA LEU A 130 -3.86 16.61 2.50
C LEU A 130 -2.50 16.38 3.17
N LEU A 131 -2.38 16.62 4.48
CA LEU A 131 -1.13 16.36 5.22
C LEU A 131 -0.75 14.87 5.18
N ILE A 132 -1.70 13.97 5.43
CA ILE A 132 -1.44 12.53 5.33
C ILE A 132 -1.00 12.19 3.91
N PHE A 133 -1.67 12.74 2.87
CA PHE A 133 -1.30 12.51 1.49
C PHE A 133 0.14 12.98 1.18
N ILE A 134 0.53 14.17 1.64
CA ILE A 134 1.89 14.70 1.47
C ILE A 134 2.92 13.83 2.18
N ILE A 135 2.64 13.40 3.41
CA ILE A 135 3.53 12.49 4.16
C ILE A 135 3.72 11.18 3.41
N LEU A 136 2.65 10.61 2.85
CA LEU A 136 2.72 9.39 2.05
C LEU A 136 3.56 9.59 0.77
N GLN A 137 3.43 10.74 0.10
CA GLN A 137 4.23 11.05 -1.10
C GLN A 137 5.72 11.18 -0.75
N ILE A 138 6.05 11.92 0.33
CA ILE A 138 7.43 12.05 0.80
C ILE A 138 8.00 10.66 1.12
N ARG A 139 7.25 9.83 1.83
CA ARG A 139 7.68 8.49 2.20
C ARG A 139 7.91 7.60 0.97
N ILE A 140 7.00 7.62 -0.02
CA ILE A 140 7.18 6.87 -1.26
C ILE A 140 8.42 7.35 -2.01
N PHE A 141 8.65 8.67 -2.08
CA PHE A 141 9.83 9.23 -2.72
C PHE A 141 11.12 8.77 -2.03
N THR A 142 11.18 8.85 -0.69
CA THR A 142 12.35 8.39 0.10
C THR A 142 12.61 6.89 -0.07
N ILE A 143 11.54 6.05 -0.11
CA ILE A 143 11.70 4.60 -0.31
C ILE A 143 12.09 4.27 -1.76
N SER A 144 11.68 5.09 -2.74
CA SER A 144 12.03 4.85 -4.15
C SER A 144 13.50 5.15 -4.47
N GLU A 145 14.25 5.80 -3.57
CA GLU A 145 15.70 5.92 -3.66
C GLU A 145 16.40 4.58 -3.32
N ASP A 146 15.77 3.75 -2.48
CA ASP A 146 16.23 2.38 -2.26
C ASP A 146 15.85 1.53 -3.48
N ASN A 147 16.83 0.84 -4.05
CA ASN A 147 16.61 -0.05 -5.20
C ASN A 147 15.59 -1.14 -4.81
N ILE A 148 14.42 -1.12 -5.47
CA ILE A 148 13.33 -2.07 -5.20
C ILE A 148 13.81 -3.52 -5.41
N TYR A 149 14.71 -3.74 -6.35
CA TYR A 149 15.27 -5.04 -6.64
C TYR A 149 16.13 -5.56 -5.49
N ASP A 150 16.91 -4.71 -4.83
CA ASP A 150 17.75 -5.12 -3.69
C ASP A 150 16.88 -5.55 -2.50
N LYS A 151 15.78 -4.85 -2.28
CA LYS A 151 14.80 -5.28 -1.29
C LYS A 151 14.17 -6.64 -1.62
N LEU A 152 13.83 -6.87 -2.89
CA LEU A 152 13.30 -8.16 -3.35
C LEU A 152 14.32 -9.28 -3.16
N ILE A 153 15.58 -9.02 -3.48
CA ILE A 153 16.69 -9.97 -3.29
C ILE A 153 16.82 -10.33 -1.80
N ARG A 154 16.80 -9.33 -0.90
CA ARG A 154 16.86 -9.55 0.56
C ARG A 154 15.68 -10.37 1.07
N ASP A 155 14.45 -10.03 0.63
CA ASP A 155 13.24 -10.74 1.03
C ASP A 155 13.30 -12.23 0.65
N GLU A 156 13.78 -12.56 -0.56
CA GLU A 156 13.94 -13.93 -0.98
C GLU A 156 15.09 -14.65 -0.24
N MET A 157 16.17 -13.94 0.09
CA MET A 157 17.25 -14.49 0.93
C MET A 157 16.74 -14.82 2.36
N ILE A 158 15.93 -13.95 2.97
CA ILE A 158 15.34 -14.18 4.30
C ILE A 158 14.42 -15.41 4.30
N LYS A 159 13.68 -15.63 3.21
CA LYS A 159 12.85 -16.83 3.02
C LYS A 159 13.68 -18.10 2.74
N GLY A 160 14.99 -17.99 2.55
CA GLY A 160 15.85 -19.08 2.17
C GLY A 160 15.78 -19.45 0.67
N ASN A 161 15.10 -18.68 -0.14
CA ASN A 161 14.91 -18.90 -1.58
C ASN A 161 16.08 -18.34 -2.41
N TYR A 162 17.30 -18.78 -2.12
CA TYR A 162 18.52 -18.28 -2.78
C TYR A 162 18.54 -18.43 -4.31
N SER A 163 17.84 -19.41 -4.86
CA SER A 163 17.69 -19.57 -6.31
C SER A 163 16.90 -18.45 -6.94
N GLU A 164 15.80 -18.04 -6.29
CA GLU A 164 14.98 -16.92 -6.75
C GLU A 164 15.69 -15.58 -6.52
N ALA A 165 16.34 -15.39 -5.38
CA ALA A 165 17.19 -14.21 -5.12
C ALA A 165 18.25 -14.05 -6.25
N LYS A 166 18.90 -15.14 -6.69
CA LYS A 166 19.86 -15.11 -7.79
C LYS A 166 19.22 -14.74 -9.13
N ASN A 167 17.98 -15.18 -9.39
CA ASN A 167 17.22 -14.80 -10.58
C ASN A 167 16.94 -13.30 -10.60
N VAL A 168 16.52 -12.74 -9.46
CA VAL A 168 16.28 -11.29 -9.32
C VAL A 168 17.58 -10.52 -9.57
N VAL A 169 18.70 -10.92 -8.97
CA VAL A 169 20.02 -10.31 -9.25
C VAL A 169 20.32 -10.29 -10.74
N LYS A 170 20.13 -11.43 -11.43
CA LYS A 170 20.39 -11.53 -12.86
C LYS A 170 19.49 -10.59 -13.68
N GLN A 171 18.22 -10.45 -13.32
CA GLN A 171 17.30 -9.50 -13.97
C GLN A 171 17.73 -8.06 -13.73
N THR A 172 18.15 -7.72 -12.49
CA THR A 172 18.61 -6.38 -12.13
C THR A 172 19.85 -5.99 -12.95
N LEU A 173 20.81 -6.90 -13.07
CA LEU A 173 22.00 -6.71 -13.89
C LEU A 173 21.69 -6.55 -15.39
N ASN A 174 20.80 -7.38 -15.94
CA ASN A 174 20.43 -7.32 -17.35
C ASN A 174 19.69 -6.03 -17.73
N ASN A 175 18.96 -5.46 -16.80
CA ASN A 175 18.18 -4.23 -17.01
C ASN A 175 18.97 -2.96 -16.66
N ASN A 176 20.24 -3.07 -16.28
CA ASN A 176 21.10 -1.95 -15.84
C ASN A 176 20.56 -1.18 -14.60
N TYR A 177 19.85 -1.85 -13.72
CA TYR A 177 19.36 -1.30 -12.45
C TYR A 177 20.24 -1.65 -11.26
N ALA A 178 21.33 -2.39 -11.49
CA ALA A 178 22.25 -2.82 -10.45
C ALA A 178 23.09 -1.66 -9.91
N ASP A 179 23.16 -1.56 -8.58
CA ASP A 179 24.02 -0.67 -7.84
C ASP A 179 25.03 -1.47 -6.99
N ASP A 180 25.77 -0.79 -6.16
CA ASP A 180 26.76 -1.38 -5.25
C ASP A 180 26.15 -2.40 -4.31
N GLU A 181 24.94 -2.17 -3.82
CA GLU A 181 24.22 -3.07 -2.95
C GLU A 181 23.77 -4.35 -3.68
N THR A 182 23.32 -4.25 -4.92
CA THR A 182 22.99 -5.41 -5.76
C THR A 182 24.19 -6.35 -5.88
N TYR A 183 25.40 -5.82 -6.10
CA TYR A 183 26.64 -6.60 -6.13
C TYR A 183 27.01 -7.19 -4.77
N TYR A 184 26.78 -6.44 -3.69
CA TYR A 184 27.00 -6.94 -2.32
C TYR A 184 26.09 -8.14 -2.02
N LEU A 185 24.80 -8.04 -2.32
CA LEU A 185 23.82 -9.12 -2.14
C LEU A 185 24.13 -10.32 -3.04
N SER A 186 24.56 -10.07 -4.29
CA SER A 186 25.03 -11.13 -5.20
C SER A 186 26.19 -11.92 -4.61
N GLY A 187 27.18 -11.21 -4.04
CA GLY A 187 28.31 -11.82 -3.37
C GLY A 187 27.88 -12.65 -2.15
N LEU A 188 26.95 -12.16 -1.32
CA LEU A 188 26.42 -12.92 -0.18
C LEU A 188 25.73 -14.23 -0.64
N ILE A 189 24.91 -14.17 -1.69
CA ILE A 189 24.24 -15.36 -2.26
C ILE A 189 25.30 -16.35 -2.77
N THR A 190 26.34 -15.87 -3.42
CA THR A 190 27.42 -16.69 -3.97
C THR A 190 28.25 -17.33 -2.87
N ALA A 191 28.55 -16.59 -1.80
CA ALA A 191 29.29 -17.09 -0.63
C ALA A 191 28.54 -18.23 0.09
N THR A 192 27.21 -18.21 0.09
CA THR A 192 26.39 -19.25 0.74
C THR A 192 26.29 -20.55 -0.09
N LYS A 193 26.48 -20.50 -1.40
CA LYS A 193 26.22 -21.64 -2.31
C LYS A 193 27.41 -22.14 -3.12
N SER A 194 28.47 -21.31 -3.31
CA SER A 194 29.57 -21.62 -4.21
C SER A 194 30.94 -21.45 -3.55
N SER A 195 31.76 -20.52 -3.98
CA SER A 195 33.09 -20.30 -3.44
C SER A 195 33.28 -18.88 -2.94
N GLN A 196 34.12 -18.73 -1.90
CA GLN A 196 34.52 -17.41 -1.39
C GLN A 196 35.21 -16.56 -2.46
N ALA A 197 35.96 -17.17 -3.36
CA ALA A 197 36.66 -16.45 -4.43
C ALA A 197 35.69 -15.81 -5.44
N GLU A 198 34.59 -16.49 -5.78
CA GLU A 198 33.56 -15.91 -6.64
C GLU A 198 32.79 -14.80 -5.95
N ALA A 199 32.51 -14.93 -4.65
CA ALA A 199 31.88 -13.87 -3.87
C ALA A 199 32.73 -12.60 -3.84
N VAL A 200 34.05 -12.73 -3.63
CA VAL A 200 34.98 -11.59 -3.68
C VAL A 200 34.94 -10.91 -5.05
N SER A 201 34.89 -11.66 -6.14
CA SER A 201 34.81 -11.07 -7.48
C SER A 201 33.55 -10.25 -7.72
N GLU A 202 32.40 -10.65 -7.14
CA GLU A 202 31.14 -9.88 -7.20
C GLU A 202 31.27 -8.57 -6.40
N TRP A 203 31.85 -8.61 -5.21
CA TRP A 203 32.07 -7.42 -4.40
C TRP A 203 33.03 -6.42 -5.05
N GLU A 204 34.10 -6.90 -5.69
CA GLU A 204 35.01 -6.04 -6.46
C GLU A 204 34.32 -5.38 -7.69
N ARG A 205 33.33 -6.05 -8.30
CA ARG A 205 32.52 -5.45 -9.34
C ARG A 205 31.67 -4.28 -8.81
N GLY A 206 31.10 -4.43 -7.62
CA GLY A 206 30.36 -3.37 -6.92
C GLY A 206 31.24 -2.15 -6.69
N LEU A 207 32.42 -2.31 -6.09
CA LEU A 207 33.37 -1.23 -5.85
C LEU A 207 33.73 -0.47 -7.13
N ARG A 208 33.99 -1.18 -8.23
CA ARG A 208 34.28 -0.57 -9.53
C ARG A 208 33.07 0.14 -10.16
N SER A 209 31.85 -0.23 -9.81
CA SER A 209 30.64 0.44 -10.26
C SER A 209 30.44 1.76 -9.57
N GLU A 210 30.74 1.81 -8.26
CA GLU A 210 30.67 3.02 -7.42
C GLU A 210 31.72 4.05 -7.83
N GLU A 211 32.98 3.64 -8.04
CA GLU A 211 34.04 4.52 -8.54
C GLU A 211 33.68 5.20 -9.86
N ARG A 212 33.02 4.48 -10.77
CA ARG A 212 32.54 5.04 -12.04
C ARG A 212 31.40 6.04 -11.88
N ARG A 213 30.61 5.93 -10.80
CA ARG A 213 29.48 6.82 -10.51
C ARG A 213 29.92 8.11 -9.83
N VAL A 214 30.90 8.01 -8.93
CA VAL A 214 31.46 9.16 -8.19
C VAL A 214 32.45 9.98 -9.03
N GLY A 215 33.07 9.37 -10.03
CA GLY A 215 34.02 10.03 -10.95
C GLY A 215 33.39 10.78 -12.13
N LYS A 216 32.05 10.90 -12.19
CA LYS A 216 31.30 11.74 -13.12
C LYS A 216 30.69 12.95 -12.41
#